data_7fc28859bb85457217a1bfb3dca0817f
#
_entry.id   7fc28859bb85457217a1bfb3dca0817f
#
_cell.length_a   1.000
_cell.length_b   1.000
_cell.length_c   1.000
_cell.angle_alpha   90.00
_cell.angle_beta   90.00
_cell.angle_gamma   90.00
#
_symmetry.space_group_name_H-M   'P 1'
#
loop_
_entity.id
_entity.type
_entity.pdbx_description
1 polymer ?
#
loop_
_entity_poly.entity_id
_entity_poly.type
_entity_poly.pdbx_seq_one_letter_code
_entity_poly.pdbx_strand_id
1 'polypeptide(L)'
;QMATLHPARHYNLRGLGGIAPGYQADLLVVSDLSSFRIELVFKAGKLAAREGRYLWAQTGKYAKSVSNTVHLPELQGRLSLEKPAQNAGARVIEVQPEQILTKCLIIPAAEIDASDELARVAVVERHGKNGNIAVGLVKGFGRLKGALASTVAHDSHNLILVGTDTQDMELAARTVAAAGGGLAVVSEGRVLASLALPVAGLMSNEDADTVSRLHEELHRAAQRIGCSLPSPFMTMSFLALPVIPELRITDFGLVDVTKFEIVDLWKQK
;
A
#
# COMPACT_ATOMS: atom_id res chain seq x y z
N GLN A 1 -16.25 -9.25 26.04
CA GLN A 1 -16.91 -7.95 26.19
C GLN A 1 -16.17 -6.83 25.45
N MET A 2 -14.83 -6.90 25.33
CA MET A 2 -14.00 -5.88 24.63
C MET A 2 -14.39 -5.69 23.17
N ALA A 3 -14.76 -6.76 22.45
CA ALA A 3 -15.19 -6.70 21.05
C ALA A 3 -16.71 -6.60 20.86
N THR A 4 -17.48 -6.47 21.92
CA THR A 4 -18.96 -6.52 21.87
C THR A 4 -19.58 -5.40 22.69
N LEU A 5 -19.80 -5.62 23.99
CA LEU A 5 -20.55 -4.74 24.85
C LEU A 5 -19.84 -3.41 25.14
N HIS A 6 -18.49 -3.42 25.33
CA HIS A 6 -17.75 -2.20 25.66
C HIS A 6 -17.75 -1.18 24.51
N PRO A 7 -17.47 -1.55 23.23
CA PRO A 7 -17.61 -0.62 22.10
C PRO A 7 -19.05 -0.11 21.94
N ALA A 8 -20.04 -0.99 22.07
CA ALA A 8 -21.44 -0.59 21.95
C ALA A 8 -21.82 0.48 22.99
N ARG A 9 -21.38 0.30 24.24
CA ARG A 9 -21.60 1.30 25.31
C ARG A 9 -20.83 2.59 25.06
N HIS A 10 -19.55 2.50 24.67
CA HIS A 10 -18.70 3.66 24.42
C HIS A 10 -19.29 4.57 23.33
N TYR A 11 -19.76 3.99 22.25
CA TYR A 11 -20.36 4.74 21.13
C TYR A 11 -21.87 4.91 21.25
N ASN A 12 -22.48 4.55 22.41
CA ASN A 12 -23.93 4.65 22.67
C ASN A 12 -24.79 3.93 21.61
N LEU A 13 -24.33 2.78 21.13
CA LEU A 13 -25.05 1.95 20.17
C LEU A 13 -26.10 1.10 20.91
N ARG A 14 -27.32 1.60 20.98
CA ARG A 14 -28.40 0.94 21.71
C ARG A 14 -28.84 -0.35 21.04
N GLY A 15 -29.08 -1.39 21.82
CA GLY A 15 -29.53 -2.68 21.33
C GLY A 15 -28.46 -3.51 20.57
N LEU A 16 -27.18 -3.17 20.73
CA LEU A 16 -26.04 -3.89 20.15
C LEU A 16 -25.07 -4.40 21.24
N GLY A 17 -24.23 -5.37 20.87
CA GLY A 17 -23.11 -5.83 21.70
C GLY A 17 -23.46 -6.81 22.79
N GLY A 18 -24.70 -7.29 22.86
CA GLY A 18 -25.15 -8.28 23.83
C GLY A 18 -26.20 -9.24 23.28
N ILE A 19 -26.39 -10.37 23.96
CA ILE A 19 -27.43 -11.33 23.66
C ILE A 19 -28.54 -11.17 24.71
N ALA A 20 -29.58 -10.42 24.34
CA ALA A 20 -30.72 -10.17 25.23
C ALA A 20 -31.99 -9.85 24.41
N PRO A 21 -33.18 -9.97 24.98
CA PRO A 21 -34.43 -9.54 24.35
C PRO A 21 -34.36 -8.07 23.95
N GLY A 22 -34.76 -7.73 22.71
CA GLY A 22 -34.72 -6.38 22.18
C GLY A 22 -33.37 -5.96 21.59
N TYR A 23 -32.32 -6.80 21.69
CA TYR A 23 -31.05 -6.57 21.01
C TYR A 23 -31.06 -7.11 19.57
N GLN A 24 -30.33 -6.44 18.69
CA GLN A 24 -30.12 -6.91 17.33
C GLN A 24 -29.29 -8.20 17.34
N ALA A 25 -29.79 -9.22 16.67
CA ALA A 25 -29.12 -10.53 16.60
C ALA A 25 -27.97 -10.51 15.59
N ASP A 26 -26.86 -9.85 15.94
CA ASP A 26 -25.57 -9.97 15.29
C ASP A 26 -24.74 -10.95 16.12
N LEU A 27 -24.70 -12.23 15.69
CA LEU A 27 -24.25 -13.34 16.51
C LEU A 27 -23.22 -14.18 15.77
N LEU A 28 -22.27 -14.72 16.52
CA LEU A 28 -21.38 -15.79 16.06
C LEU A 28 -21.70 -17.07 16.82
N VAL A 29 -21.78 -18.18 16.11
CA VAL A 29 -21.74 -19.52 16.69
C VAL A 29 -20.35 -20.07 16.45
N VAL A 30 -19.67 -20.43 17.52
CA VAL A 30 -18.30 -20.95 17.48
C VAL A 30 -18.26 -22.37 17.99
N SER A 31 -17.35 -23.21 17.51
CA SER A 31 -17.16 -24.59 17.95
C SER A 31 -16.83 -24.68 19.43
N ASP A 32 -15.92 -23.83 19.89
CA ASP A 32 -15.45 -23.72 21.26
C ASP A 32 -14.73 -22.38 21.46
N LEU A 33 -14.46 -22.04 22.72
CA LEU A 33 -13.81 -20.78 23.08
C LEU A 33 -12.26 -20.82 22.98
N SER A 34 -11.67 -21.98 22.74
CA SER A 34 -10.22 -22.13 22.63
C SER A 34 -9.76 -21.98 21.19
N SER A 35 -10.32 -22.76 20.26
CA SER A 35 -10.01 -22.67 18.83
C SER A 35 -10.73 -21.51 18.15
N PHE A 36 -11.85 -21.10 18.71
CA PHE A 36 -12.71 -20.02 18.24
C PHE A 36 -13.11 -20.15 16.75
N ARG A 37 -13.24 -21.39 16.27
CA ARG A 37 -13.65 -21.64 14.88
C ARG A 37 -15.11 -21.22 14.69
N ILE A 38 -15.35 -20.27 13.77
CA ILE A 38 -16.68 -19.74 13.49
C ILE A 38 -17.44 -20.73 12.59
N GLU A 39 -18.57 -21.24 13.07
CA GLU A 39 -19.46 -22.15 12.33
C GLU A 39 -20.59 -21.39 11.65
N LEU A 40 -21.25 -20.45 12.35
CA LEU A 40 -22.32 -19.63 11.80
C LEU A 40 -22.15 -18.17 12.15
N VAL A 41 -22.56 -17.32 11.21
CA VAL A 41 -22.64 -15.87 11.40
C VAL A 41 -24.07 -15.42 11.14
N PHE A 42 -24.68 -14.76 12.12
CA PHE A 42 -25.97 -14.11 11.96
C PHE A 42 -25.79 -12.59 11.93
N LYS A 43 -26.44 -11.93 10.99
CA LYS A 43 -26.53 -10.47 10.88
C LYS A 43 -27.99 -10.04 10.88
N ALA A 44 -28.38 -9.23 11.85
CA ALA A 44 -29.77 -8.80 12.04
C ALA A 44 -30.77 -9.99 12.06
N GLY A 45 -30.41 -11.09 12.73
CA GLY A 45 -31.20 -12.28 12.84
C GLY A 45 -31.24 -13.21 11.63
N LYS A 46 -30.55 -12.85 10.54
CA LYS A 46 -30.46 -13.66 9.31
C LYS A 46 -29.12 -14.37 9.21
N LEU A 47 -29.13 -15.64 8.81
CA LEU A 47 -27.88 -16.36 8.57
C LEU A 47 -27.11 -15.72 7.40
N ALA A 48 -25.92 -15.20 7.68
CA ALA A 48 -25.09 -14.48 6.72
C ALA A 48 -23.91 -15.31 6.21
N ALA A 49 -23.35 -16.20 7.07
CA ALA A 49 -22.29 -17.10 6.65
C ALA A 49 -22.37 -18.43 7.41
N ARG A 50 -21.85 -19.51 6.80
CA ARG A 50 -21.74 -20.85 7.38
C ARG A 50 -20.41 -21.44 6.98
N GLU A 51 -19.65 -21.96 7.96
CA GLU A 51 -18.38 -22.67 7.74
C GLU A 51 -17.42 -21.90 6.80
N GLY A 52 -17.26 -20.59 7.01
CA GLY A 52 -16.40 -19.72 6.22
C GLY A 52 -16.99 -19.28 4.86
N ARG A 53 -18.20 -19.73 4.50
CA ARG A 53 -18.84 -19.34 3.24
C ARG A 53 -19.89 -18.26 3.46
N TYR A 54 -19.76 -17.14 2.77
CA TYR A 54 -20.75 -16.07 2.74
C TYR A 54 -21.97 -16.49 1.91
N LEU A 55 -23.18 -16.30 2.44
CA LEU A 55 -24.41 -16.82 1.85
C LEU A 55 -25.26 -15.78 1.12
N TRP A 56 -24.99 -14.49 1.32
CA TRP A 56 -25.78 -13.44 0.68
C TRP A 56 -25.20 -13.06 -0.67
N ALA A 57 -26.08 -12.71 -1.62
CA ALA A 57 -25.64 -12.16 -2.89
C ALA A 57 -24.96 -10.80 -2.66
N GLN A 58 -23.82 -10.59 -3.29
CA GLN A 58 -23.18 -9.27 -3.31
C GLN A 58 -24.04 -8.33 -4.17
N THR A 59 -24.62 -7.32 -3.56
CA THR A 59 -25.51 -6.35 -4.23
C THR A 59 -24.96 -4.93 -4.21
N GLY A 60 -23.73 -4.74 -3.76
CA GLY A 60 -23.10 -3.43 -3.63
C GLY A 60 -22.89 -2.77 -5.00
N LYS A 61 -23.47 -1.60 -5.18
CA LYS A 61 -23.13 -0.68 -6.29
C LYS A 61 -22.46 0.54 -5.69
N TYR A 62 -21.29 0.88 -6.18
CA TYR A 62 -20.64 2.14 -5.82
C TYR A 62 -21.01 3.26 -6.80
N ALA A 63 -20.93 4.51 -6.37
CA ALA A 63 -21.23 5.65 -7.21
C ALA A 63 -20.21 5.77 -8.36
N LYS A 64 -20.66 6.10 -9.58
CA LYS A 64 -19.77 6.30 -10.73
C LYS A 64 -18.72 7.40 -10.48
N SER A 65 -19.00 8.36 -9.59
CA SER A 65 -18.09 9.43 -9.23
C SER A 65 -16.81 8.96 -8.50
N VAL A 66 -16.79 7.74 -7.98
CA VAL A 66 -15.60 7.16 -7.34
C VAL A 66 -14.85 6.19 -8.25
N SER A 67 -15.24 6.07 -9.51
CA SER A 67 -14.50 5.35 -10.54
C SER A 67 -13.65 6.29 -11.38
N ASN A 68 -12.62 5.76 -12.05
CA ASN A 68 -11.72 6.52 -12.93
C ASN A 68 -11.08 7.73 -12.20
N THR A 69 -10.48 7.47 -11.05
CA THR A 69 -9.84 8.49 -10.20
C THR A 69 -8.31 8.50 -10.30
N VAL A 70 -7.75 7.79 -11.28
CA VAL A 70 -6.30 7.73 -11.50
C VAL A 70 -5.96 8.42 -12.81
N HIS A 71 -5.33 9.59 -12.73
CA HIS A 71 -4.94 10.45 -13.84
C HIS A 71 -3.44 10.74 -13.72
N LEU A 72 -2.61 9.88 -14.32
CA LEU A 72 -1.16 10.04 -14.24
C LEU A 72 -0.66 11.12 -15.20
N PRO A 73 0.36 11.89 -14.79
CA PRO A 73 1.14 12.71 -15.70
C PRO A 73 1.98 11.83 -16.64
N GLU A 74 2.64 12.47 -17.64
CA GLU A 74 3.66 11.75 -18.42
C GLU A 74 4.81 11.29 -17.51
N LEU A 75 5.19 10.01 -17.63
CA LEU A 75 6.18 9.36 -16.76
C LEU A 75 7.54 9.21 -17.43
N GLN A 76 7.57 9.23 -18.77
CA GLN A 76 8.77 8.92 -19.55
C GLN A 76 9.96 9.78 -19.13
N GLY A 77 11.04 9.13 -18.69
CA GLY A 77 12.27 9.78 -18.25
C GLY A 77 12.21 10.45 -16.87
N ARG A 78 11.01 10.59 -16.28
CA ARG A 78 10.83 11.31 -15.00
C ARG A 78 11.04 10.45 -13.75
N LEU A 79 11.23 9.13 -13.91
CA LEU A 79 11.54 8.20 -12.82
C LEU A 79 13.04 7.94 -12.67
N SER A 80 13.88 8.56 -13.49
CA SER A 80 15.33 8.51 -13.39
C SER A 80 15.85 9.50 -12.35
N LEU A 81 16.99 9.16 -11.73
CA LEU A 81 17.71 10.07 -10.84
C LEU A 81 18.87 10.69 -11.60
N GLU A 82 18.92 12.01 -11.62
CA GLU A 82 20.10 12.72 -12.10
C GLU A 82 21.25 12.53 -11.09
N LYS A 83 22.42 12.14 -11.58
CA LYS A 83 23.59 11.98 -10.72
C LYS A 83 24.15 13.36 -10.36
N PRO A 84 24.48 13.58 -9.09
CA PRO A 84 25.09 14.85 -8.68
C PRO A 84 26.53 14.96 -9.18
N ALA A 85 27.06 16.17 -9.14
CA ALA A 85 28.50 16.38 -9.24
C ALA A 85 29.23 15.58 -8.13
N GLN A 86 30.50 15.24 -8.37
CA GLN A 86 31.33 14.42 -7.47
C GLN A 86 31.30 14.94 -6.01
N ASN A 87 31.27 14.02 -5.04
CA ASN A 87 31.31 14.22 -3.59
C ASN A 87 29.98 14.53 -2.86
N ALA A 88 28.82 14.31 -3.48
CA ALA A 88 27.55 14.37 -2.76
C ALA A 88 27.20 13.03 -2.08
N GLY A 89 26.46 13.09 -0.99
CA GLY A 89 25.79 11.95 -0.38
C GLY A 89 24.30 11.94 -0.72
N ALA A 90 23.72 10.77 -0.96
CA ALA A 90 22.28 10.63 -1.14
C ALA A 90 21.59 10.40 0.21
N ARG A 91 20.45 11.04 0.44
CA ARG A 91 19.52 10.65 1.50
C ARG A 91 18.74 9.43 1.05
N VAL A 92 18.81 8.36 1.84
CA VAL A 92 18.17 7.08 1.57
C VAL A 92 17.19 6.78 2.69
N ILE A 93 15.96 6.45 2.35
CA ILE A 93 14.96 5.97 3.31
C ILE A 93 15.31 4.52 3.65
N GLU A 94 15.74 4.25 4.89
CA GLU A 94 15.96 2.88 5.34
C GLU A 94 14.71 2.37 6.06
N VAL A 95 14.09 1.34 5.49
CA VAL A 95 12.97 0.61 6.10
C VAL A 95 13.48 -0.20 7.28
N GLN A 96 12.80 -0.11 8.41
CA GLN A 96 13.11 -0.93 9.58
C GLN A 96 12.20 -2.17 9.58
N PRO A 97 12.75 -3.39 9.77
CA PRO A 97 11.95 -4.61 9.81
C PRO A 97 10.85 -4.53 10.87
N GLU A 98 9.64 -4.99 10.52
CA GLU A 98 8.47 -5.09 11.40
C GLU A 98 8.04 -3.78 12.07
N GLN A 99 8.46 -2.63 11.54
CA GLN A 99 8.14 -1.31 12.06
C GLN A 99 7.64 -0.39 10.96
N ILE A 100 6.88 0.63 11.35
CA ILE A 100 6.48 1.71 10.45
C ILE A 100 7.49 2.86 10.43
N LEU A 101 8.47 2.84 11.34
CA LEU A 101 9.55 3.81 11.39
C LEU A 101 10.55 3.59 10.25
N THR A 102 11.20 4.67 9.85
CA THR A 102 12.33 4.62 8.90
C THR A 102 13.51 5.36 9.49
N LYS A 103 14.70 5.16 8.92
CA LYS A 103 15.88 5.98 9.21
C LYS A 103 16.31 6.75 7.97
N CYS A 104 17.03 7.83 8.19
CA CYS A 104 17.70 8.59 7.14
C CYS A 104 19.17 8.16 7.05
N LEU A 105 19.52 7.36 6.05
CA LEU A 105 20.92 7.06 5.75
C LEU A 105 21.49 8.08 4.78
N ILE A 106 22.80 8.36 4.91
CA ILE A 106 23.56 9.12 3.91
C ILE A 106 24.55 8.15 3.25
N ILE A 107 24.34 7.88 1.97
CA ILE A 107 25.18 6.97 1.18
C ILE A 107 25.95 7.80 0.13
N PRO A 108 27.27 7.61 -0.01
CA PRO A 108 28.04 8.29 -1.07
C PRO A 108 27.45 8.02 -2.45
N ALA A 109 27.35 9.05 -3.29
CA ALA A 109 26.77 8.90 -4.63
C ALA A 109 27.50 7.86 -5.50
N ALA A 110 28.79 7.65 -5.29
CA ALA A 110 29.61 6.66 -5.97
C ALA A 110 29.23 5.19 -5.61
N GLU A 111 28.60 4.98 -4.45
CA GLU A 111 28.25 3.65 -3.96
C GLU A 111 26.83 3.21 -4.36
N ILE A 112 26.01 4.13 -4.89
CA ILE A 112 24.60 3.86 -5.19
C ILE A 112 24.45 2.77 -6.25
N ASP A 113 25.19 2.87 -7.36
CA ASP A 113 25.10 1.92 -8.47
C ASP A 113 25.71 0.55 -8.13
N ALA A 114 26.59 0.50 -7.15
CA ALA A 114 27.24 -0.73 -6.69
C ALA A 114 26.40 -1.52 -5.71
N SER A 115 25.33 -0.92 -5.19
CA SER A 115 24.48 -1.56 -4.17
C SER A 115 23.27 -2.21 -4.83
N ASP A 116 23.16 -3.53 -4.69
CA ASP A 116 22.01 -4.32 -5.13
C ASP A 116 20.82 -4.31 -4.13
N GLU A 117 20.99 -3.65 -2.98
CA GLU A 117 19.95 -3.48 -1.96
C GLU A 117 19.21 -2.13 -2.04
N LEU A 118 19.69 -1.24 -2.91
CA LEU A 118 19.04 0.05 -3.13
C LEU A 118 18.03 -0.04 -4.27
N ALA A 119 16.85 0.52 -4.04
CA ALA A 119 15.84 0.72 -5.06
C ALA A 119 15.46 2.21 -5.15
N ARG A 120 14.91 2.62 -6.30
CA ARG A 120 14.22 3.90 -6.42
C ARG A 120 12.87 3.79 -5.74
N VAL A 121 12.45 4.85 -5.07
CA VAL A 121 11.08 5.06 -4.64
C VAL A 121 10.56 6.32 -5.33
N ALA A 122 9.37 6.26 -5.90
CA ALA A 122 8.74 7.43 -6.52
C ALA A 122 7.32 7.60 -6.02
N VAL A 123 6.92 8.88 -5.84
CA VAL A 123 5.53 9.23 -5.57
C VAL A 123 5.04 10.11 -6.71
N VAL A 124 3.98 9.67 -7.36
CA VAL A 124 3.37 10.31 -8.53
C VAL A 124 1.99 10.81 -8.15
N GLU A 125 1.74 12.09 -8.32
CA GLU A 125 0.41 12.67 -8.16
C GLU A 125 -0.55 12.03 -9.18
N ARG A 126 -1.66 11.45 -8.70
CA ARG A 126 -2.61 10.69 -9.53
C ARG A 126 -4.01 11.28 -9.62
N HIS A 127 -4.25 12.40 -8.98
CA HIS A 127 -5.58 13.04 -8.93
C HIS A 127 -5.79 14.07 -10.05
N GLY A 128 -4.79 14.24 -10.93
CA GLY A 128 -4.83 15.18 -12.05
C GLY A 128 -4.79 16.66 -11.62
N LYS A 129 -4.14 16.98 -10.50
CA LYS A 129 -4.11 18.35 -9.94
C LYS A 129 -2.86 19.13 -10.33
N ASN A 130 -1.68 18.56 -10.11
CA ASN A 130 -0.41 19.27 -10.31
C ASN A 130 0.61 18.50 -11.17
N GLY A 131 0.41 17.18 -11.34
CA GLY A 131 1.31 16.33 -12.12
C GLY A 131 2.71 16.18 -11.52
N ASN A 132 2.86 16.37 -10.22
CA ASN A 132 4.12 16.23 -9.50
C ASN A 132 4.61 14.77 -9.50
N ILE A 133 5.93 14.62 -9.60
CA ILE A 133 6.63 13.35 -9.41
C ILE A 133 7.87 13.63 -8.58
N ALA A 134 7.99 12.97 -7.45
CA ALA A 134 9.23 12.97 -6.67
C ALA A 134 9.87 11.59 -6.73
N VAL A 135 11.20 11.56 -6.85
CA VAL A 135 11.98 10.32 -6.86
C VAL A 135 13.04 10.39 -5.78
N GLY A 136 13.18 9.31 -5.02
CA GLY A 136 14.18 9.14 -3.98
C GLY A 136 14.78 7.74 -4.03
N LEU A 137 15.53 7.41 -2.98
CA LEU A 137 16.15 6.11 -2.78
C LEU A 137 15.60 5.45 -1.51
N VAL A 138 15.42 4.14 -1.57
CA VAL A 138 14.97 3.32 -0.45
C VAL A 138 15.84 2.08 -0.32
N LYS A 139 16.11 1.68 0.92
CA LYS A 139 16.78 0.44 1.32
C LYS A 139 15.86 -0.40 2.20
N GLY A 140 15.99 -1.73 2.14
CA GLY A 140 15.27 -2.66 2.99
C GLY A 140 14.16 -3.45 2.29
N PHE A 141 14.00 -3.29 0.98
CA PHE A 141 13.10 -4.14 0.17
C PHE A 141 13.73 -5.46 -0.28
N GLY A 142 15.03 -5.67 0.00
CA GLY A 142 15.81 -6.78 -0.54
C GLY A 142 16.45 -6.43 -1.89
N ARG A 143 16.89 -7.45 -2.62
CA ARG A 143 17.55 -7.31 -3.93
C ARG A 143 16.53 -7.38 -5.05
N LEU A 144 15.76 -6.31 -5.19
CA LEU A 144 14.70 -6.26 -6.21
C LEU A 144 15.24 -6.38 -7.63
N LYS A 145 14.52 -7.15 -8.48
CA LYS A 145 14.72 -7.20 -9.93
C LYS A 145 13.39 -6.92 -10.63
N GLY A 146 13.02 -5.64 -10.67
CA GLY A 146 11.72 -5.20 -11.18
C GLY A 146 11.12 -4.07 -10.36
N ALA A 147 9.80 -3.96 -10.35
CA ALA A 147 9.07 -2.88 -9.73
C ALA A 147 7.77 -3.30 -9.04
N LEU A 148 7.43 -2.58 -7.99
CA LEU A 148 6.16 -2.63 -7.25
C LEU A 148 5.43 -1.32 -7.44
N ALA A 149 4.09 -1.36 -7.59
CA ALA A 149 3.23 -0.18 -7.65
C ALA A 149 2.04 -0.31 -6.71
N SER A 150 1.63 0.80 -6.09
CA SER A 150 0.44 0.86 -5.26
C SER A 150 -0.23 2.23 -5.34
N THR A 151 -1.55 2.26 -5.52
CA THR A 151 -2.37 3.48 -5.36
C THR A 151 -2.87 3.65 -3.92
N VAL A 152 -2.51 2.73 -3.01
CA VAL A 152 -2.78 2.86 -1.58
C VAL A 152 -1.53 3.41 -0.90
N ALA A 153 -1.53 4.71 -0.62
CA ALA A 153 -0.39 5.42 -0.01
C ALA A 153 -0.90 6.52 0.93
N HIS A 154 -0.71 6.34 2.22
CA HIS A 154 -1.27 7.22 3.25
C HIS A 154 -0.61 8.61 3.24
N ASP A 155 -1.33 9.72 3.45
CA ASP A 155 -2.79 9.87 3.44
C ASP A 155 -3.32 10.33 2.10
N SER A 156 -2.42 10.88 1.24
CA SER A 156 -2.76 11.48 -0.06
C SER A 156 -3.26 10.46 -1.08
N HIS A 157 -2.93 9.19 -0.88
CA HIS A 157 -3.19 8.10 -1.82
C HIS A 157 -2.71 8.39 -3.24
N ASN A 158 -1.57 9.06 -3.37
CA ASN A 158 -0.84 9.18 -4.61
C ASN A 158 -0.30 7.80 -5.04
N LEU A 159 0.05 7.65 -6.31
CA LEU A 159 0.69 6.43 -6.76
C LEU A 159 2.12 6.36 -6.19
N ILE A 160 2.44 5.30 -5.46
CA ILE A 160 3.78 5.00 -5.00
C ILE A 160 4.38 3.83 -5.78
N LEU A 161 5.65 3.98 -6.16
CA LEU A 161 6.44 3.01 -6.91
C LEU A 161 7.72 2.70 -6.15
N VAL A 162 8.13 1.44 -6.12
CA VAL A 162 9.46 1.02 -5.67
C VAL A 162 10.04 0.07 -6.71
N GLY A 163 11.25 0.33 -7.22
CA GLY A 163 11.84 -0.53 -8.23
C GLY A 163 13.29 -0.17 -8.57
N THR A 164 13.95 -1.06 -9.29
CA THR A 164 15.35 -0.91 -9.74
C THR A 164 15.46 -0.52 -11.21
N ASP A 165 14.46 -0.85 -12.00
CA ASP A 165 14.39 -0.50 -13.44
C ASP A 165 13.24 0.48 -13.70
N THR A 166 13.54 1.58 -14.41
CA THR A 166 12.56 2.65 -14.67
C THR A 166 11.46 2.23 -15.66
N GLN A 167 11.75 1.32 -16.60
CA GLN A 167 10.77 0.82 -17.57
C GLN A 167 9.76 -0.09 -16.86
N ASP A 168 10.24 -0.94 -15.94
CA ASP A 168 9.37 -1.77 -15.10
C ASP A 168 8.50 -0.90 -14.16
N MET A 169 9.08 0.18 -13.61
CA MET A 169 8.32 1.14 -12.79
C MET A 169 7.23 1.86 -13.62
N GLU A 170 7.53 2.29 -14.84
CA GLU A 170 6.55 2.88 -15.75
C GLU A 170 5.45 1.88 -16.13
N LEU A 171 5.81 0.65 -16.45
CA LEU A 171 4.83 -0.40 -16.78
C LEU A 171 3.93 -0.70 -15.58
N ALA A 172 4.48 -0.80 -14.37
CA ALA A 172 3.72 -1.00 -13.15
C ALA A 172 2.74 0.16 -12.90
N ALA A 173 3.17 1.40 -13.08
CA ALA A 173 2.33 2.58 -12.98
C ALA A 173 1.17 2.58 -13.99
N ARG A 174 1.48 2.31 -15.26
CA ARG A 174 0.45 2.21 -16.33
C ARG A 174 -0.54 1.07 -16.09
N THR A 175 -0.06 -0.07 -15.56
CA THR A 175 -0.90 -1.22 -15.22
C THR A 175 -1.96 -0.85 -14.18
N VAL A 176 -1.56 -0.23 -13.08
CA VAL A 176 -2.52 0.17 -12.04
C VAL A 176 -3.41 1.33 -12.48
N ALA A 177 -2.91 2.24 -13.32
CA ALA A 177 -3.72 3.33 -13.86
C ALA A 177 -4.82 2.80 -14.80
N ALA A 178 -4.50 1.87 -15.70
CA ALA A 178 -5.45 1.24 -16.61
C ALA A 178 -6.55 0.47 -15.86
N ALA A 179 -6.24 -0.06 -14.67
CA ALA A 179 -7.20 -0.74 -13.80
C ALA A 179 -8.06 0.23 -12.96
N GLY A 180 -7.85 1.56 -13.07
CA GLY A 180 -8.52 2.57 -12.24
C GLY A 180 -7.96 2.67 -10.79
N GLY A 181 -6.79 2.07 -10.56
CA GLY A 181 -6.08 1.95 -9.30
C GLY A 181 -5.76 0.49 -8.98
N GLY A 182 -4.84 0.27 -8.07
CA GLY A 182 -4.49 -1.10 -7.73
C GLY A 182 -3.08 -1.28 -7.18
N LEU A 183 -2.70 -2.55 -7.14
CA LEU A 183 -1.36 -3.04 -6.81
C LEU A 183 -0.81 -3.80 -8.02
N ALA A 184 0.48 -3.68 -8.30
CA ALA A 184 1.14 -4.45 -9.36
C ALA A 184 2.57 -4.84 -9.00
N VAL A 185 3.01 -5.96 -9.56
CA VAL A 185 4.39 -6.42 -9.56
C VAL A 185 4.81 -6.64 -11.01
N VAL A 186 5.91 -6.03 -11.41
CA VAL A 186 6.46 -6.07 -12.77
C VAL A 186 7.93 -6.46 -12.72
N SER A 187 8.37 -7.25 -13.67
CA SER A 187 9.79 -7.56 -13.88
C SER A 187 10.05 -7.92 -15.34
N GLU A 188 11.18 -7.47 -15.88
CA GLU A 188 11.61 -7.75 -17.24
C GLU A 188 10.56 -7.40 -18.30
N GLY A 189 9.89 -6.25 -18.12
CA GLY A 189 8.84 -5.77 -19.03
C GLY A 189 7.53 -6.57 -18.98
N ARG A 190 7.30 -7.37 -17.93
CA ARG A 190 6.11 -8.22 -17.79
C ARG A 190 5.41 -7.99 -16.46
N VAL A 191 4.09 -7.89 -16.51
CA VAL A 191 3.25 -7.87 -15.31
C VAL A 191 3.17 -9.30 -14.76
N LEU A 192 3.72 -9.51 -13.56
CA LEU A 192 3.74 -10.83 -12.90
C LEU A 192 2.49 -11.08 -12.06
N ALA A 193 1.95 -10.03 -11.46
CA ALA A 193 0.70 -10.07 -10.71
C ALA A 193 0.11 -8.65 -10.59
N SER A 194 -1.22 -8.55 -10.51
CA SER A 194 -1.91 -7.31 -10.26
C SER A 194 -3.24 -7.52 -9.53
N LEU A 195 -3.65 -6.53 -8.76
CA LEU A 195 -4.96 -6.45 -8.10
C LEU A 195 -5.58 -5.09 -8.44
N ALA A 196 -6.70 -5.11 -9.14
CA ALA A 196 -7.45 -3.90 -9.47
C ALA A 196 -8.21 -3.35 -8.25
N LEU A 197 -8.12 -2.04 -8.05
CA LEU A 197 -8.84 -1.29 -7.03
C LEU A 197 -9.59 -0.12 -7.67
N PRO A 198 -10.61 -0.38 -8.52
CA PRO A 198 -11.24 0.64 -9.35
C PRO A 198 -12.12 1.61 -8.57
N VAL A 199 -12.45 1.32 -7.32
CA VAL A 199 -13.27 2.17 -6.47
C VAL A 199 -12.35 3.15 -5.75
N ALA A 200 -12.32 4.38 -6.19
CA ALA A 200 -11.46 5.48 -5.74
C ALA A 200 -9.94 5.19 -5.84
N GLY A 201 -9.54 4.16 -6.56
CA GLY A 201 -8.15 3.67 -6.59
C GLY A 201 -7.74 2.96 -5.29
N LEU A 202 -8.68 2.55 -4.44
CA LEU A 202 -8.43 2.07 -3.07
C LEU A 202 -9.12 0.76 -2.72
N MET A 203 -10.25 0.45 -3.37
CA MET A 203 -11.05 -0.73 -3.04
C MET A 203 -11.39 -1.53 -4.29
N SER A 204 -11.41 -2.85 -4.14
CA SER A 204 -11.82 -3.77 -5.18
C SER A 204 -13.36 -3.85 -5.26
N ASN A 205 -13.87 -4.17 -6.43
CA ASN A 205 -15.26 -4.57 -6.67
C ASN A 205 -15.43 -6.08 -6.76
N GLU A 206 -14.35 -6.84 -6.57
CA GLU A 206 -14.35 -8.29 -6.50
C GLU A 206 -14.78 -8.79 -5.11
N ASP A 207 -15.14 -10.06 -5.02
CA ASP A 207 -15.41 -10.70 -3.73
C ASP A 207 -14.14 -10.89 -2.88
N ALA A 208 -14.33 -11.12 -1.58
CA ALA A 208 -13.22 -11.23 -0.63
C ALA A 208 -12.28 -12.41 -0.94
N ASP A 209 -12.79 -13.54 -1.41
CA ASP A 209 -11.98 -14.71 -1.74
C ASP A 209 -11.09 -14.43 -2.95
N THR A 210 -11.64 -13.78 -3.98
CA THR A 210 -10.88 -13.33 -5.17
C THR A 210 -9.80 -12.32 -4.78
N VAL A 211 -10.13 -11.30 -3.95
CA VAL A 211 -9.16 -10.31 -3.49
C VAL A 211 -8.06 -10.97 -2.67
N SER A 212 -8.40 -11.88 -1.75
CA SER A 212 -7.43 -12.62 -0.93
C SER A 212 -6.44 -13.41 -1.80
N ARG A 213 -6.95 -14.16 -2.78
CA ARG A 213 -6.12 -14.94 -3.70
C ARG A 213 -5.19 -14.04 -4.53
N LEU A 214 -5.70 -12.96 -5.12
CA LEU A 214 -4.89 -12.03 -5.90
C LEU A 214 -3.84 -11.32 -5.05
N HIS A 215 -4.17 -10.98 -3.80
CA HIS A 215 -3.22 -10.39 -2.86
C HIS A 215 -2.09 -11.37 -2.48
N GLU A 216 -2.40 -12.66 -2.29
CA GLU A 216 -1.37 -13.69 -2.10
C GLU A 216 -0.48 -13.87 -3.35
N GLU A 217 -1.07 -13.81 -4.55
CA GLU A 217 -0.31 -13.87 -5.81
C GLU A 217 0.66 -12.68 -5.94
N LEU A 218 0.23 -11.47 -5.55
CA LEU A 218 1.09 -10.29 -5.49
C LEU A 218 2.27 -10.48 -4.54
N HIS A 219 2.02 -11.01 -3.33
CA HIS A 219 3.10 -11.27 -2.37
C HIS A 219 4.10 -12.29 -2.90
N ARG A 220 3.61 -13.39 -3.47
CA ARG A 220 4.48 -14.41 -4.12
C ARG A 220 5.27 -13.83 -5.29
N ALA A 221 4.66 -12.96 -6.09
CA ALA A 221 5.34 -12.29 -7.19
C ALA A 221 6.42 -11.32 -6.67
N ALA A 222 6.13 -10.54 -5.63
CA ALA A 222 7.12 -9.66 -5.01
C ALA A 222 8.32 -10.43 -4.46
N GLN A 223 8.09 -11.56 -3.79
CA GLN A 223 9.17 -12.44 -3.31
C GLN A 223 10.01 -12.99 -4.47
N ARG A 224 9.39 -13.41 -5.58
CA ARG A 224 10.10 -13.92 -6.76
C ARG A 224 11.03 -12.90 -7.40
N ILE A 225 10.71 -11.62 -7.34
CA ILE A 225 11.57 -10.55 -7.83
C ILE A 225 12.59 -10.06 -6.79
N GLY A 226 12.75 -10.77 -5.67
CA GLY A 226 13.77 -10.49 -4.65
C GLY A 226 13.32 -9.62 -3.48
N CYS A 227 12.02 -9.32 -3.33
CA CYS A 227 11.52 -8.61 -2.15
C CYS A 227 11.60 -9.50 -0.92
N SER A 228 12.27 -9.00 0.14
CA SER A 228 12.41 -9.70 1.41
C SER A 228 11.35 -9.32 2.45
N LEU A 229 10.56 -8.29 2.19
CA LEU A 229 9.53 -7.82 3.12
C LEU A 229 8.31 -8.77 3.13
N PRO A 230 7.78 -9.10 4.32
CA PRO A 230 6.57 -9.92 4.43
C PRO A 230 5.32 -9.19 3.90
N SER A 231 5.28 -7.86 3.98
CA SER A 231 4.15 -7.03 3.56
C SER A 231 4.63 -5.79 2.79
N PRO A 232 5.18 -5.95 1.56
CA PRO A 232 5.82 -4.84 0.84
C PRO A 232 4.86 -3.70 0.52
N PHE A 233 3.62 -3.98 0.12
CA PHE A 233 2.64 -2.96 -0.21
C PHE A 233 2.18 -2.15 1.01
N MET A 234 2.08 -2.80 2.18
CA MET A 234 1.82 -2.09 3.44
C MET A 234 2.99 -1.17 3.78
N THR A 235 4.22 -1.65 3.66
CA THR A 235 5.42 -0.82 3.86
C THR A 235 5.42 0.38 2.91
N MET A 236 5.17 0.15 1.61
CA MET A 236 5.07 1.23 0.62
C MET A 236 4.03 2.28 1.02
N SER A 237 2.87 1.87 1.50
CA SER A 237 1.79 2.79 1.86
C SER A 237 2.19 3.78 2.96
N PHE A 238 3.09 3.39 3.86
CA PHE A 238 3.59 4.25 4.93
C PHE A 238 4.80 5.08 4.53
N LEU A 239 5.53 4.73 3.45
CA LEU A 239 6.66 5.56 2.98
C LEU A 239 6.22 6.96 2.56
N ALA A 240 4.99 7.09 2.08
CA ALA A 240 4.39 8.36 1.64
C ALA A 240 3.70 9.15 2.77
N LEU A 241 3.76 8.68 4.01
CA LEU A 241 3.10 9.32 5.16
C LEU A 241 4.07 10.22 5.94
N PRO A 242 4.08 11.56 5.70
CA PRO A 242 5.10 12.47 6.21
C PRO A 242 4.88 12.92 7.67
N VAL A 243 4.32 12.04 8.51
CA VAL A 243 4.09 12.28 9.93
C VAL A 243 4.76 11.23 10.84
N ILE A 244 5.43 10.24 10.23
CA ILE A 244 6.15 9.18 10.96
C ILE A 244 7.64 9.31 10.67
N PRO A 245 8.51 9.50 11.70
CA PRO A 245 9.96 9.67 11.52
C PRO A 245 10.65 8.47 10.84
N GLU A 246 11.84 8.68 10.26
CA GLU A 246 12.60 9.93 10.15
C GLU A 246 12.44 10.56 8.76
N LEU A 247 12.71 9.82 7.67
CA LEU A 247 12.68 10.27 6.29
C LEU A 247 11.51 9.64 5.53
N ARG A 248 10.75 10.45 4.82
CA ARG A 248 9.60 10.04 4.00
C ARG A 248 9.71 10.68 2.61
N ILE A 249 8.74 10.32 1.75
CA ILE A 249 8.64 10.90 0.42
C ILE A 249 7.18 11.23 0.08
N THR A 250 6.95 12.43 -0.43
CA THR A 250 5.66 12.84 -1.01
C THR A 250 5.86 13.17 -2.49
N ASP A 251 4.81 13.53 -3.21
CA ASP A 251 4.92 14.04 -4.58
C ASP A 251 5.69 15.38 -4.68
N PHE A 252 5.93 16.07 -3.57
CA PHE A 252 6.75 17.28 -3.48
C PHE A 252 8.23 17.02 -3.20
N GLY A 253 8.62 15.81 -2.82
CA GLY A 253 10.01 15.48 -2.49
C GLY A 253 10.17 14.67 -1.21
N LEU A 254 11.43 14.48 -0.82
CA LEU A 254 11.78 13.86 0.45
C LEU A 254 11.42 14.79 1.61
N VAL A 255 10.92 14.22 2.70
CA VAL A 255 10.53 14.95 3.91
C VAL A 255 11.35 14.44 5.10
N ASP A 256 12.13 15.31 5.71
CA ASP A 256 12.71 15.08 7.04
C ASP A 256 11.60 15.36 8.08
N VAL A 257 10.94 14.30 8.54
CA VAL A 257 9.79 14.43 9.44
C VAL A 257 10.20 14.97 10.81
N THR A 258 11.45 14.79 11.21
CA THR A 258 11.94 15.29 12.51
C THR A 258 12.06 16.81 12.53
N LYS A 259 12.22 17.43 11.36
CA LYS A 259 12.32 18.88 11.17
C LYS A 259 11.07 19.49 10.51
N PHE A 260 10.17 18.64 9.98
CA PHE A 260 9.01 19.06 9.17
C PHE A 260 9.43 19.88 7.94
N GLU A 261 10.50 19.45 7.25
CA GLU A 261 11.06 20.14 6.09
C GLU A 261 11.16 19.20 4.88
N ILE A 262 10.89 19.76 3.68
CA ILE A 262 11.25 19.11 2.42
C ILE A 262 12.76 19.25 2.26
N VAL A 263 13.43 18.14 1.95
CA VAL A 263 14.89 18.10 1.81
C VAL A 263 15.29 17.54 0.45
N ASP A 264 16.41 18.03 -0.08
CA ASP A 264 16.96 17.51 -1.32
C ASP A 264 17.45 16.06 -1.16
N LEU A 265 17.33 15.28 -2.24
CA LEU A 265 17.92 13.94 -2.30
C LEU A 265 19.42 13.99 -2.04
N TRP A 266 20.10 14.97 -2.67
CA TRP A 266 21.54 15.10 -2.60
C TRP A 266 21.95 16.06 -1.49
N LYS A 267 22.76 15.55 -0.55
CA LYS A 267 23.40 16.34 0.49
C LYS A 267 24.82 16.70 0.04
N GLN A 268 25.06 17.97 -0.18
CA GLN A 268 26.43 18.46 -0.34
C GLN A 268 27.21 18.28 0.97
N LYS A 269 28.52 17.97 0.86
CA LYS A 269 29.40 17.87 2.02
C LYS A 269 29.64 19.23 2.67
#